data_5408c70f5fe6bcb514525d46c1efb98d
#
_entry.id   5408c70f5fe6bcb514525d46c1efb98d
#
_cell.length_a   1.000
_cell.length_b   1.000
_cell.length_c   1.000
_cell.angle_alpha   90.00
_cell.angle_beta   90.00
_cell.angle_gamma   90.00
#
_symmetry.space_group_name_H-M   'P 1'
#
loop_
_entity.id
_entity.type
_entity.pdbx_description
1 polymer ?
#
loop_
_entity_poly.entity_id
_entity_poly.type
_entity_poly.pdbx_seq_one_letter_code
_entity_poly.pdbx_strand_id
1 'polypeptide(L)'
;MTLLTIADTPHSIALGSAIGIFFGFTPLYPLKTLLSIAAAWVARCNKLTAAIFVNLHDVLIWAMPAIYLAEYKIGCWTLHRPPAHRHLRHFGLGDYFNRHIFARLIWPTFWPAFVGSLFFAIPSAIVVYLIVQVLLTRGRPDQSDAPGTAASGR
;
A
#
# COMPACT_ATOMS: atom_id res chain seq x y z
N MET A 1 9.45 -23.43 -18.09
CA MET A 1 8.25 -23.02 -17.33
C MET A 1 8.51 -23.20 -15.83
N THR A 2 9.39 -22.38 -15.22
CA THR A 2 9.82 -22.56 -13.82
C THR A 2 9.81 -21.25 -13.05
N LEU A 3 8.81 -20.39 -13.30
CA LEU A 3 8.68 -19.09 -12.64
C LEU A 3 7.58 -19.04 -11.56
N LEU A 4 6.91 -20.15 -11.28
CA LEU A 4 5.78 -20.19 -10.35
C LEU A 4 6.07 -20.97 -9.05
N THR A 5 7.30 -21.41 -8.82
CA THR A 5 7.65 -22.16 -7.61
C THR A 5 8.80 -21.53 -6.86
N ILE A 6 8.75 -20.22 -6.65
CA ILE A 6 9.46 -19.64 -5.51
C ILE A 6 8.53 -19.93 -4.34
N ALA A 7 8.89 -20.91 -3.51
CA ALA A 7 8.25 -21.11 -2.23
C ALA A 7 8.37 -19.80 -1.46
N ASP A 8 7.31 -19.00 -1.51
CA ASP A 8 7.29 -17.67 -0.90
C ASP A 8 7.50 -17.84 0.60
N THR A 9 8.59 -17.29 1.09
CA THR A 9 8.87 -17.28 2.52
C THR A 9 7.82 -16.40 3.22
N PRO A 10 7.44 -16.67 4.47
CA PRO A 10 6.54 -15.83 5.25
C PRO A 10 6.96 -14.35 5.21
N HIS A 11 8.26 -14.10 5.26
CA HIS A 11 8.84 -12.75 5.13
C HIS A 11 8.54 -12.12 3.76
N SER A 12 8.69 -12.86 2.67
CA SER A 12 8.43 -12.37 1.30
C SER A 12 6.97 -11.94 1.11
N ILE A 13 6.04 -12.74 1.65
CA ILE A 13 4.61 -12.44 1.61
C ILE A 13 4.29 -11.24 2.50
N ALA A 14 4.80 -11.21 3.73
CA ALA A 14 4.57 -10.11 4.66
C ALA A 14 5.12 -8.78 4.13
N LEU A 15 6.32 -8.80 3.54
CA LEU A 15 6.92 -7.61 2.95
C LEU A 15 6.14 -7.13 1.72
N GLY A 16 5.67 -8.04 0.87
CA GLY A 16 4.81 -7.71 -0.26
C GLY A 16 3.49 -7.07 0.19
N SER A 17 2.87 -7.62 1.25
CA SER A 17 1.65 -7.05 1.86
C SER A 17 1.87 -5.64 2.38
N ALA A 18 2.98 -5.41 3.09
CA ALA A 18 3.34 -4.11 3.64
C ALA A 18 3.57 -3.06 2.54
N ILE A 19 4.30 -3.42 1.48
CA ILE A 19 4.52 -2.57 0.31
C ILE A 19 3.17 -2.24 -0.36
N GLY A 20 2.29 -3.24 -0.51
CA GLY A 20 0.96 -3.04 -1.07
C GLY A 20 0.16 -2.02 -0.29
N ILE A 21 0.04 -2.18 1.02
CA ILE A 21 -0.68 -1.24 1.89
C ILE A 21 -0.05 0.14 1.88
N PHE A 22 1.28 0.25 1.91
CA PHE A 22 1.98 1.53 1.84
C PHE A 22 1.57 2.33 0.60
N PHE A 23 1.64 1.72 -0.57
CA PHE A 23 1.21 2.38 -1.81
C PHE A 23 -0.32 2.55 -1.90
N GLY A 24 -1.10 1.73 -1.19
CA GLY A 24 -2.55 1.85 -1.09
C GLY A 24 -3.00 3.19 -0.53
N PHE A 25 -2.33 3.69 0.51
CA PHE A 25 -2.60 5.00 1.11
C PHE A 25 -2.08 6.18 0.28
N THR A 26 -1.16 5.94 -0.67
CA THR A 26 -0.56 7.01 -1.44
C THR A 26 -1.53 7.54 -2.51
N PRO A 27 -1.73 8.87 -2.65
CA PRO A 27 -2.67 9.46 -3.61
C PRO A 27 -2.10 9.45 -5.05
N LEU A 28 -1.49 8.36 -5.46
CA LEU A 28 -0.85 8.17 -6.77
C LEU A 28 -1.74 7.36 -7.73
N TYR A 29 -3.04 7.50 -7.64
CA TYR A 29 -3.97 6.83 -8.55
C TYR A 29 -3.81 7.33 -9.99
N PRO A 30 -3.69 6.49 -11.03
CA PRO A 30 -3.74 5.02 -11.04
C PRO A 30 -2.37 4.32 -10.91
N LEU A 31 -1.27 5.06 -10.72
CA LEU A 31 0.10 4.51 -10.71
C LEU A 31 0.42 3.67 -9.47
N LYS A 32 -0.36 3.76 -8.39
CA LYS A 32 -0.09 3.09 -7.12
C LYS A 32 0.15 1.58 -7.26
N THR A 33 -0.63 0.89 -8.10
CA THR A 33 -0.49 -0.55 -8.33
C THR A 33 0.81 -0.89 -9.06
N LEU A 34 1.15 -0.11 -10.09
CA LEU A 34 2.39 -0.30 -10.82
C LEU A 34 3.61 -0.05 -9.94
N LEU A 35 3.58 1.01 -9.14
CA LEU A 35 4.65 1.35 -8.20
C LEU A 35 4.80 0.31 -7.09
N SER A 36 3.69 -0.23 -6.58
CA SER A 36 3.68 -1.32 -5.60
C SER A 36 4.35 -2.58 -6.16
N ILE A 37 4.01 -2.98 -7.38
CA ILE A 37 4.63 -4.13 -8.05
C ILE A 37 6.11 -3.88 -8.33
N ALA A 38 6.47 -2.69 -8.80
CA ALA A 38 7.86 -2.31 -9.07
C ALA A 38 8.69 -2.31 -7.77
N ALA A 39 8.16 -1.75 -6.68
CA ALA A 39 8.80 -1.76 -5.38
C ALA A 39 8.98 -3.19 -4.84
N ALA A 40 7.96 -4.04 -4.97
CA ALA A 40 8.05 -5.46 -4.61
C ALA A 40 9.08 -6.22 -5.45
N TRP A 41 9.22 -5.85 -6.73
CA TRP A 41 10.25 -6.42 -7.60
C TRP A 41 11.66 -6.03 -7.17
N VAL A 42 11.89 -4.76 -6.85
CA VAL A 42 13.18 -4.26 -6.34
C VAL A 42 13.51 -4.89 -4.99
N ALA A 43 12.52 -4.99 -4.08
CA ALA A 43 12.65 -5.61 -2.77
C ALA A 43 12.75 -7.16 -2.84
N ARG A 44 12.62 -7.76 -4.04
CA ARG A 44 12.64 -9.21 -4.27
C ARG A 44 11.65 -9.98 -3.41
N CYS A 45 10.49 -9.39 -3.16
CA CYS A 45 9.40 -9.99 -2.40
C CYS A 45 8.19 -10.34 -3.30
N ASN A 46 7.14 -10.91 -2.70
CA ASN A 46 5.97 -11.38 -3.44
C ASN A 46 5.20 -10.22 -4.09
N LYS A 47 5.25 -10.15 -5.43
CA LYS A 47 4.61 -9.11 -6.24
C LYS A 47 3.09 -9.26 -6.30
N LEU A 48 2.61 -10.52 -6.26
CA LEU A 48 1.18 -10.80 -6.28
C LEU A 48 0.52 -10.30 -4.99
N THR A 49 1.16 -10.54 -3.85
CA THR A 49 0.69 -10.05 -2.57
C THR A 49 0.69 -8.51 -2.55
N ALA A 50 1.73 -7.88 -3.06
CA ALA A 50 1.78 -6.42 -3.18
C ALA A 50 0.64 -5.87 -4.06
N ALA A 51 0.34 -6.52 -5.19
CA ALA A 51 -0.74 -6.14 -6.08
C ALA A 51 -2.14 -6.34 -5.46
N ILE A 52 -2.32 -7.34 -4.62
CA ILE A 52 -3.58 -7.58 -3.89
C ILE A 52 -3.76 -6.52 -2.79
N PHE A 53 -2.75 -6.34 -1.96
CA PHE A 53 -2.85 -5.47 -0.80
C PHE A 53 -2.91 -3.97 -1.15
N VAL A 54 -2.35 -3.53 -2.28
CA VAL A 54 -2.50 -2.14 -2.74
C VAL A 54 -3.95 -1.79 -3.06
N ASN A 55 -4.75 -2.77 -3.49
CA ASN A 55 -6.17 -2.59 -3.78
C ASN A 55 -7.08 -2.87 -2.57
N LEU A 56 -6.56 -3.49 -1.51
CA LEU A 56 -7.33 -3.77 -0.30
C LEU A 56 -7.85 -2.48 0.36
N HIS A 57 -7.06 -1.40 0.29
CA HIS A 57 -7.47 -0.09 0.75
C HIS A 57 -8.71 0.44 0.00
N ASP A 58 -8.87 0.12 -1.29
CA ASP A 58 -10.00 0.56 -2.11
C ASP A 58 -11.33 -0.12 -1.74
N VAL A 59 -11.29 -1.25 -1.01
CA VAL A 59 -12.48 -1.89 -0.46
C VAL A 59 -13.20 -0.96 0.54
N LEU A 60 -12.44 -0.07 1.19
CA LEU A 60 -12.97 0.93 2.11
C LEU A 60 -13.48 2.19 1.40
N ILE A 61 -14.08 2.04 0.21
CA ILE A 61 -14.50 3.16 -0.66
C ILE A 61 -15.38 4.19 0.09
N TRP A 62 -16.20 3.74 1.04
CA TRP A 62 -17.05 4.61 1.86
C TRP A 62 -16.25 5.47 2.85
N ALA A 63 -15.11 4.99 3.31
CA ALA A 63 -14.22 5.72 4.22
C ALA A 63 -13.22 6.60 3.48
N MET A 64 -13.00 6.38 2.18
CA MET A 64 -12.02 7.10 1.36
C MET A 64 -12.10 8.61 1.46
N PRO A 65 -13.28 9.26 1.35
CA PRO A 65 -13.35 10.72 1.47
C PRO A 65 -12.86 11.23 2.82
N ALA A 66 -13.18 10.50 3.90
CA ALA A 66 -12.74 10.86 5.25
C ALA A 66 -11.23 10.67 5.43
N ILE A 67 -10.68 9.57 4.89
CA ILE A 67 -9.24 9.27 4.93
C ILE A 67 -8.46 10.36 4.18
N TYR A 68 -8.83 10.66 2.94
CA TYR A 68 -8.16 11.71 2.15
C TYR A 68 -8.27 13.11 2.79
N LEU A 69 -9.39 13.43 3.42
CA LEU A 69 -9.53 14.67 4.17
C LEU A 69 -8.60 14.71 5.39
N ALA A 70 -8.46 13.59 6.10
CA ALA A 70 -7.55 13.49 7.23
C ALA A 70 -6.09 13.61 6.78
N GLU A 71 -5.69 12.88 5.74
CA GLU A 71 -4.36 12.98 5.13
C GLU A 71 -4.05 14.41 4.70
N TYR A 72 -4.96 15.05 3.98
CA TYR A 72 -4.79 16.42 3.56
C TYR A 72 -4.65 17.40 4.73
N LYS A 73 -5.48 17.28 5.77
CA LYS A 73 -5.40 18.14 6.97
C LYS A 73 -4.08 17.96 7.71
N ILE A 74 -3.64 16.71 7.92
CA ILE A 74 -2.37 16.39 8.57
C ILE A 74 -1.21 16.94 7.74
N GLY A 75 -1.23 16.76 6.42
CA GLY A 75 -0.22 17.29 5.54
C GLY A 75 -0.17 18.82 5.53
N CYS A 76 -1.31 19.49 5.53
CA CYS A 76 -1.38 20.95 5.67
C CYS A 76 -0.81 21.43 7.00
N TRP A 77 -1.14 20.73 8.09
CA TRP A 77 -0.61 21.02 9.42
C TRP A 77 0.91 20.85 9.47
N THR A 78 1.42 19.74 8.94
CA THR A 78 2.86 19.42 8.89
C THR A 78 3.64 20.42 8.04
N LEU A 79 3.07 20.85 6.91
CA LEU A 79 3.71 21.80 5.99
C LEU A 79 3.46 23.27 6.36
N HIS A 80 2.77 23.54 7.47
CA HIS A 80 2.35 24.89 7.91
C HIS A 80 1.66 25.68 6.80
N ARG A 81 0.86 25.01 5.95
CA ARG A 81 0.11 25.62 4.85
C ARG A 81 -1.37 25.70 5.19
N PRO A 82 -2.02 26.83 4.96
CA PRO A 82 -3.48 26.92 5.15
C PRO A 82 -4.18 25.98 4.16
N PRO A 83 -5.23 25.27 4.61
CA PRO A 83 -6.00 24.39 3.73
C PRO A 83 -6.67 25.19 2.61
N ALA A 84 -6.57 24.72 1.36
CA ALA A 84 -7.05 25.39 0.16
C ALA A 84 -8.59 25.34 -0.01
N HIS A 85 -9.36 25.29 1.08
CA HIS A 85 -10.82 25.14 1.05
C HIS A 85 -11.60 26.21 0.29
N ARG A 86 -10.97 27.33 -0.08
CA ARG A 86 -11.67 28.48 -0.71
C ARG A 86 -11.93 28.35 -2.21
N HIS A 87 -11.28 27.42 -2.92
CA HIS A 87 -11.33 27.39 -4.39
C HIS A 87 -12.11 26.22 -5.01
N LEU A 88 -12.63 25.28 -4.21
CA LEU A 88 -13.31 24.09 -4.73
C LEU A 88 -14.79 24.31 -5.13
N ARG A 89 -15.30 25.51 -5.02
CA ARG A 89 -16.76 25.75 -5.19
C ARG A 89 -17.28 25.76 -6.63
N HIS A 90 -16.41 25.80 -7.64
CA HIS A 90 -16.84 25.92 -9.05
C HIS A 90 -15.94 25.16 -10.02
N PHE A 91 -15.82 23.83 -9.85
CA PHE A 91 -15.09 23.01 -10.80
C PHE A 91 -16.03 22.32 -11.78
N GLY A 92 -15.87 22.63 -13.07
CA GLY A 92 -16.45 21.86 -14.17
C GLY A 92 -15.48 20.76 -14.65
N LEU A 93 -16.02 19.69 -15.24
CA LEU A 93 -15.21 18.58 -15.80
C LEU A 93 -14.20 19.06 -16.86
N GLY A 94 -14.45 20.20 -17.52
CA GLY A 94 -13.52 20.80 -18.50
C GLY A 94 -12.24 21.37 -17.90
N ASP A 95 -12.24 21.69 -16.60
CA ASP A 95 -11.10 22.33 -15.94
C ASP A 95 -9.95 21.33 -15.66
N TYR A 96 -10.25 20.02 -15.64
CA TYR A 96 -9.23 18.98 -15.49
C TYR A 96 -8.26 18.88 -16.66
N PHE A 97 -8.65 19.31 -17.84
CA PHE A 97 -7.81 19.29 -19.04
C PHE A 97 -7.00 20.58 -19.24
N ASN A 98 -7.20 21.58 -18.38
CA ASN A 98 -6.48 22.85 -18.50
C ASN A 98 -5.18 22.81 -17.70
N ARG A 99 -4.04 22.81 -18.41
CA ARG A 99 -2.68 22.73 -17.85
C ARG A 99 -2.41 23.78 -16.75
N HIS A 100 -2.99 24.97 -16.87
CA HIS A 100 -2.82 26.05 -15.89
C HIS A 100 -3.62 25.79 -14.59
N ILE A 101 -4.79 25.18 -14.70
CA ILE A 101 -5.62 24.82 -13.57
C ILE A 101 -5.00 23.62 -12.85
N PHE A 102 -4.51 22.63 -13.59
CA PHE A 102 -3.79 21.49 -13.04
C PHE A 102 -2.61 21.94 -12.16
N ALA A 103 -1.74 22.83 -12.67
CA ALA A 103 -0.56 23.29 -11.94
C ALA A 103 -0.92 24.16 -10.71
N ARG A 104 -1.98 24.97 -10.80
CA ARG A 104 -2.38 25.88 -9.72
C ARG A 104 -3.21 25.25 -8.63
N LEU A 105 -3.89 24.16 -8.91
CA LEU A 105 -4.86 23.55 -8.01
C LEU A 105 -4.47 22.16 -7.56
N ILE A 106 -4.12 21.27 -8.49
CA ILE A 106 -3.79 19.87 -8.18
C ILE A 106 -2.44 19.81 -7.47
N TRP A 107 -1.44 20.51 -7.97
CA TRP A 107 -0.10 20.49 -7.40
C TRP A 107 -0.01 20.97 -5.93
N PRO A 108 -0.64 22.13 -5.56
CA PRO A 108 -0.64 22.57 -4.16
C PRO A 108 -1.44 21.68 -3.22
N THR A 109 -2.44 20.96 -3.74
CA THR A 109 -3.27 20.03 -2.96
C THR A 109 -2.61 18.65 -2.84
N PHE A 110 -1.90 18.22 -3.89
CA PHE A 110 -1.23 16.93 -3.94
C PHE A 110 -0.13 16.80 -2.89
N TRP A 111 0.73 17.81 -2.74
CA TRP A 111 1.83 17.76 -1.78
C TRP A 111 1.40 17.56 -0.33
N PRO A 112 0.45 18.34 0.22
CA PRO A 112 -0.05 18.09 1.55
C PRO A 112 -0.70 16.72 1.69
N ALA A 113 -1.51 16.28 0.73
CA ALA A 113 -2.11 14.96 0.74
C ALA A 113 -1.05 13.85 0.74
N PHE A 114 -0.01 13.98 -0.08
CA PHE A 114 1.09 13.03 -0.14
C PHE A 114 1.89 12.96 1.18
N VAL A 115 2.24 14.11 1.76
CA VAL A 115 2.94 14.14 3.06
C VAL A 115 2.05 13.57 4.16
N GLY A 116 0.77 13.94 4.17
CA GLY A 116 -0.19 13.41 5.16
C GLY A 116 -0.42 11.91 5.02
N SER A 117 -0.44 11.38 3.80
CA SER A 117 -0.62 9.94 3.57
C SER A 117 0.52 9.10 4.17
N LEU A 118 1.74 9.62 4.25
CA LEU A 118 2.86 8.91 4.86
C LEU A 118 2.63 8.60 6.35
N PHE A 119 1.91 9.49 7.05
CA PHE A 119 1.56 9.26 8.47
C PHE A 119 0.62 8.06 8.66
N PHE A 120 -0.19 7.74 7.67
CA PHE A 120 -1.04 6.55 7.69
C PHE A 120 -0.36 5.36 7.04
N ALA A 121 0.35 5.57 5.93
CA ALA A 121 0.99 4.51 5.15
C ALA A 121 2.05 3.77 5.95
N ILE A 122 2.94 4.49 6.65
CA ILE A 122 4.06 3.87 7.37
C ILE A 122 3.56 2.99 8.54
N PRO A 123 2.74 3.49 9.48
CA PRO A 123 2.24 2.64 10.58
C PRO A 123 1.41 1.46 10.08
N SER A 124 0.54 1.68 9.08
CA SER A 124 -0.29 0.62 8.52
C SER A 124 0.55 -0.46 7.84
N ALA A 125 1.59 -0.09 7.10
CA ALA A 125 2.51 -1.05 6.49
C ALA A 125 3.25 -1.89 7.54
N ILE A 126 3.71 -1.27 8.63
CA ILE A 126 4.37 -1.99 9.73
C ILE A 126 3.40 -2.97 10.40
N VAL A 127 2.19 -2.51 10.71
CA VAL A 127 1.16 -3.36 11.35
C VAL A 127 0.81 -4.55 10.46
N VAL A 128 0.57 -4.31 9.16
CA VAL A 128 0.24 -5.39 8.21
C VAL A 128 1.40 -6.36 8.05
N TYR A 129 2.64 -5.87 7.98
CA TYR A 129 3.83 -6.71 7.95
C TYR A 129 3.87 -7.65 9.15
N LEU A 130 3.72 -7.11 10.37
CA LEU A 130 3.77 -7.90 11.60
C LEU A 130 2.63 -8.92 11.69
N ILE A 131 1.40 -8.51 11.35
CA ILE A 131 0.24 -9.41 11.36
C ILE A 131 0.47 -10.57 10.39
N VAL A 132 0.80 -10.28 9.13
CA VAL A 132 1.01 -11.33 8.11
C VAL A 132 2.18 -12.22 8.48
N GLN A 133 3.27 -11.65 8.97
CA GLN A 133 4.44 -12.41 9.42
C GLN A 133 4.06 -13.38 10.54
N VAL A 134 3.37 -12.92 11.57
CA VAL A 134 2.94 -13.75 12.70
C VAL A 134 1.96 -14.84 12.28
N LEU A 135 0.98 -14.51 11.43
CA LEU A 135 0.00 -15.49 10.96
C LEU A 135 0.66 -16.62 10.16
N LEU A 136 1.61 -16.27 9.27
CA LEU A 136 2.28 -17.26 8.44
C LEU A 136 3.32 -18.07 9.18
N THR A 137 3.96 -17.52 10.22
CA THR A 137 4.91 -18.29 11.04
C THR A 137 4.20 -19.23 12.01
N ARG A 138 3.06 -18.82 12.57
CA ARG A 138 2.28 -19.69 13.48
C ARG A 138 1.49 -20.78 12.74
N GLY A 139 1.16 -20.55 11.46
CA GLY A 139 0.40 -21.51 10.64
C GLY A 139 1.24 -22.63 10.02
N ARG A 140 2.56 -22.68 10.24
CA ARG A 140 3.39 -23.81 9.84
C ARG A 140 3.39 -24.84 10.97
N PRO A 141 2.73 -26.01 10.81
CA PRO A 141 2.94 -27.12 11.74
C PRO A 141 4.42 -27.52 11.68
N ASP A 142 4.97 -27.74 12.87
CA ASP A 142 6.35 -28.17 13.05
C ASP A 142 6.55 -29.48 12.28
N GLN A 143 7.38 -29.43 11.23
CA GLN A 143 7.70 -30.64 10.44
C GLN A 143 8.61 -31.62 11.21
N SER A 144 8.82 -31.37 12.51
CA SER A 144 9.58 -32.29 13.39
C SER A 144 8.82 -33.56 13.73
N ASP A 145 7.50 -33.61 13.53
CA ASP A 145 6.65 -34.78 13.86
C ASP A 145 6.35 -35.66 12.65
N ALA A 146 7.13 -35.60 11.58
CA ALA A 146 7.08 -36.65 10.58
C ALA A 146 7.61 -37.92 11.24
N PRO A 147 6.76 -38.97 11.50
CA PRO A 147 7.23 -40.22 12.06
C PRO A 147 8.28 -40.76 11.09
N GLY A 148 9.50 -40.90 11.62
CA GLY A 148 10.61 -41.45 10.90
C GLY A 148 10.17 -42.71 10.19
N THR A 149 10.38 -42.80 8.90
CA THR A 149 10.42 -44.04 8.15
C THR A 149 11.59 -44.84 8.72
N ALA A 150 11.28 -45.47 9.85
CA ALA A 150 12.14 -46.49 10.41
C ALA A 150 12.30 -47.60 9.36
N ALA A 151 13.52 -47.71 8.91
CA ALA A 151 14.18 -48.95 8.54
C ALA A 151 13.27 -50.11 8.13
N SER A 152 13.21 -50.43 6.88
CA SER A 152 13.09 -51.81 6.45
C SER A 152 14.40 -52.18 5.77
N GLY A 153 15.37 -52.60 6.62
CA GLY A 153 16.42 -53.48 6.18
C GLY A 153 15.84 -54.91 6.10
N ARG A 154 15.93 -55.49 4.95
CA ARG A 154 16.24 -56.89 4.71
C ARG A 154 16.46 -57.10 3.23
#